data_54144aefa13fc9ccf58286660ed645da
#
_entry.id   54144aefa13fc9ccf58286660ed645da
#
_cell.length_a   1.000
_cell.length_b   1.000
_cell.length_c   1.000
_cell.angle_alpha   90.00
_cell.angle_beta   90.00
_cell.angle_gamma   90.00
#
_symmetry.space_group_name_H-M   'P 1'
#
loop_
_entity.id
_entity.type
_entity.pdbx_description
1 polymer ?
#
loop_
_entity_poly.entity_id
_entity_poly.type
_entity_poly.pdbx_seq_one_letter_code
_entity_poly.pdbx_strand_id
1 'polypeptide(L)'
;MTRSLSFIITLLLFLPQLQADVVARLVKVEGNVYFKRMGMETFSEKAKLGAAILNGDAIKVGETGFGAIMYLDDKTILKIRENTKFGFMETQNTRTVDLTHGTLLNTVNSEGRTKSFRIQTPVSVASVKGTQFAAIVSQTGVDQFIGKE
;
A
#
# COMPACT_ATOMS: atom_id res chain seq x y z
N MET A 1 34.27 58.81 -6.15
CA MET A 1 33.61 57.77 -6.98
C MET A 1 33.81 56.41 -6.33
N THR A 2 32.88 56.01 -5.47
CA THR A 2 32.93 54.72 -4.79
C THR A 2 31.81 53.85 -5.32
N ARG A 3 32.18 52.85 -6.15
CA ARG A 3 31.22 51.85 -6.70
C ARG A 3 30.98 50.76 -5.64
N SER A 4 29.83 50.82 -5.01
CA SER A 4 29.34 49.78 -4.11
C SER A 4 28.91 48.56 -4.91
N LEU A 5 29.63 47.45 -4.76
CA LEU A 5 29.32 46.18 -5.40
C LEU A 5 28.38 45.39 -4.47
N SER A 6 27.09 45.45 -4.73
CA SER A 6 26.08 44.65 -4.02
C SER A 6 26.21 43.19 -4.45
N PHE A 7 26.76 42.33 -3.59
CA PHE A 7 26.71 40.87 -3.72
C PHE A 7 25.33 40.39 -3.28
N ILE A 8 24.46 40.08 -4.25
CA ILE A 8 23.21 39.37 -3.99
C ILE A 8 23.56 37.89 -3.86
N ILE A 9 23.66 37.43 -2.62
CA ILE A 9 23.75 35.98 -2.32
C ILE A 9 22.39 35.38 -2.52
N THR A 10 22.15 34.74 -3.68
CA THR A 10 20.99 33.92 -3.92
C THR A 10 21.18 32.60 -3.16
N LEU A 11 20.64 32.52 -1.95
CA LEU A 11 20.56 31.29 -1.17
C LEU A 11 19.52 30.39 -1.83
N LEU A 12 19.97 29.47 -2.67
CA LEU A 12 19.14 28.43 -3.25
C LEU A 12 18.74 27.46 -2.12
N LEU A 13 17.53 27.61 -1.61
CA LEU A 13 16.92 26.68 -0.66
C LEU A 13 16.73 25.32 -1.36
N PHE A 14 17.68 24.43 -1.16
CA PHE A 14 17.56 23.01 -1.52
C PHE A 14 16.56 22.39 -0.55
N LEU A 15 15.26 22.43 -0.88
CA LEU A 15 14.26 21.67 -0.16
C LEU A 15 14.45 20.18 -0.54
N PRO A 16 14.76 19.29 0.41
CA PRO A 16 14.77 17.86 0.12
C PRO A 16 13.37 17.48 -0.32
N GLN A 17 13.23 17.07 -1.56
CA GLN A 17 11.98 16.46 -2.04
C GLN A 17 11.85 15.13 -1.31
N LEU A 18 10.89 15.05 -0.39
CA LEU A 18 10.45 13.78 0.20
C LEU A 18 9.83 12.95 -0.93
N GLN A 19 10.65 12.14 -1.57
CA GLN A 19 10.19 11.23 -2.61
C GLN A 19 9.59 10.04 -1.88
N ALA A 20 8.26 9.92 -1.90
CA ALA A 20 7.58 8.78 -1.32
C ALA A 20 7.97 7.51 -2.10
N ASP A 21 8.46 6.49 -1.40
CA ASP A 21 8.91 5.25 -2.01
C ASP A 21 7.75 4.48 -2.64
N VAL A 22 7.90 4.11 -3.90
CA VAL A 22 6.97 3.23 -4.60
C VAL A 22 7.18 1.81 -4.09
N VAL A 23 6.19 1.26 -3.39
CA VAL A 23 6.28 -0.08 -2.79
C VAL A 23 5.67 -1.16 -3.67
N ALA A 24 4.64 -0.83 -4.45
CA ALA A 24 3.93 -1.78 -5.30
C ALA A 24 3.33 -1.10 -6.54
N ARG A 25 2.82 -1.91 -7.46
CA ARG A 25 2.03 -1.44 -8.62
C ARG A 25 0.73 -2.21 -8.73
N LEU A 26 -0.29 -1.51 -9.20
CA LEU A 26 -1.58 -2.09 -9.52
C LEU A 26 -1.47 -2.85 -10.85
N VAL A 27 -1.55 -4.18 -10.82
CA VAL A 27 -1.39 -5.07 -11.99
C VAL A 27 -2.71 -5.56 -12.56
N LYS A 28 -3.82 -5.36 -11.83
CA LYS A 28 -5.18 -5.60 -12.31
C LYS A 28 -6.16 -4.64 -11.64
N VAL A 29 -7.10 -4.12 -12.40
CA VAL A 29 -8.17 -3.22 -11.93
C VAL A 29 -9.45 -3.54 -12.69
N GLU A 30 -10.52 -3.78 -11.97
CA GLU A 30 -11.87 -3.95 -12.51
C GLU A 30 -12.85 -3.16 -11.63
N GLY A 31 -13.81 -2.52 -12.25
CA GLY A 31 -14.86 -1.78 -11.54
C GLY A 31 -14.35 -0.58 -10.74
N ASN A 32 -14.88 -0.41 -9.53
CA ASN A 32 -14.64 0.75 -8.70
C ASN A 32 -13.49 0.51 -7.72
N VAL A 33 -12.32 1.04 -8.05
CA VAL A 33 -11.13 1.02 -7.20
C VAL A 33 -10.61 2.45 -7.04
N TYR A 34 -10.36 2.86 -5.80
CA TYR A 34 -9.92 4.21 -5.46
C TYR A 34 -8.74 4.19 -4.50
N PHE A 35 -7.85 5.16 -4.68
CA PHE A 35 -6.76 5.47 -3.75
C PHE A 35 -7.15 6.59 -2.79
N LYS A 36 -6.64 6.47 -1.59
CA LYS A 36 -6.41 7.57 -0.66
C LYS A 36 -4.90 7.71 -0.49
N ARG A 37 -4.34 8.79 -1.01
CA ARG A 37 -2.91 9.07 -0.87
C ARG A 37 -2.58 9.47 0.55
N MET A 38 -1.35 9.20 0.97
CA MET A 38 -0.86 9.64 2.29
C MET A 38 -1.11 11.13 2.50
N GLY A 39 -1.64 11.49 3.66
CA GLY A 39 -2.02 12.87 3.99
C GLY A 39 -3.39 13.33 3.46
N MET A 40 -4.07 12.52 2.63
CA MET A 40 -5.44 12.80 2.18
C MET A 40 -6.47 12.13 3.11
N GLU A 41 -7.64 12.76 3.27
CA GLU A 41 -8.71 12.20 4.12
C GLU A 41 -9.65 11.27 3.36
N THR A 42 -9.77 11.44 2.04
CA THR A 42 -10.79 10.76 1.21
C THR A 42 -10.19 9.85 0.14
N PHE A 43 -10.96 8.84 -0.26
CA PHE A 43 -10.67 7.97 -1.41
C PHE A 43 -11.19 8.62 -2.69
N SER A 44 -10.46 9.58 -3.23
CA SER A 44 -10.88 10.42 -4.36
C SER A 44 -10.19 10.10 -5.68
N GLU A 45 -9.01 9.49 -5.66
CA GLU A 45 -8.26 9.16 -6.86
C GLU A 45 -8.67 7.81 -7.43
N LYS A 46 -9.29 7.79 -8.61
CA LYS A 46 -9.65 6.54 -9.28
C LYS A 46 -8.40 5.80 -9.73
N ALA A 47 -8.29 4.55 -9.31
CA ALA A 47 -7.15 3.70 -9.61
C ALA A 47 -7.13 3.28 -11.08
N LYS A 48 -5.93 3.25 -11.66
CA LYS A 48 -5.68 2.82 -13.04
C LYS A 48 -4.66 1.69 -13.06
N LEU A 49 -4.74 0.83 -14.08
CA LEU A 49 -3.74 -0.21 -14.32
C LEU A 49 -2.33 0.42 -14.40
N GLY A 50 -1.36 -0.19 -13.74
CA GLY A 50 0.02 0.29 -13.67
C GLY A 50 0.26 1.40 -12.65
N ALA A 51 -0.77 1.91 -11.98
CA ALA A 51 -0.62 2.97 -10.98
C ALA A 51 0.36 2.56 -9.88
N ALA A 52 1.25 3.47 -9.53
CA ALA A 52 2.18 3.30 -8.42
C ALA A 52 1.45 3.41 -7.08
N ILE A 53 1.83 2.54 -6.16
CA ILE A 53 1.37 2.54 -4.78
C ILE A 53 2.54 2.95 -3.91
N LEU A 54 2.33 4.00 -3.13
CA LEU A 54 3.34 4.59 -2.27
C LEU A 54 3.17 4.08 -0.84
N ASN A 55 4.24 4.11 -0.08
CA ASN A 55 4.17 3.83 1.35
C ASN A 55 3.23 4.84 2.04
N GLY A 56 2.27 4.35 2.81
CA GLY A 56 1.25 5.16 3.47
C GLY A 56 -0.04 5.38 2.66
N ASP A 57 -0.12 4.89 1.41
CA ASP A 57 -1.36 4.91 0.64
C ASP A 57 -2.39 3.92 1.20
N ALA A 58 -3.66 4.15 0.87
CA ALA A 58 -4.74 3.19 1.12
C ALA A 58 -5.56 2.96 -0.14
N ILE A 59 -6.15 1.77 -0.25
CA ILE A 59 -7.02 1.35 -1.37
C ILE A 59 -8.41 1.00 -0.84
N LYS A 60 -9.42 1.40 -1.59
CA LYS A 60 -10.81 1.00 -1.42
C LYS A 60 -11.33 0.39 -2.72
N VAL A 61 -11.84 -0.83 -2.63
CA VAL A 61 -12.54 -1.54 -3.71
C VAL A 61 -14.04 -1.55 -3.39
N GLY A 62 -14.85 -1.11 -4.33
CA GLY A 62 -16.31 -1.07 -4.18
C GLY A 62 -16.99 -2.43 -4.43
N GLU A 63 -18.33 -2.44 -4.43
CA GLU A 63 -19.15 -3.66 -4.50
C GLU A 63 -18.90 -4.53 -5.74
N THR A 64 -18.60 -3.91 -6.88
CA THR A 64 -18.36 -4.63 -8.14
C THR A 64 -16.90 -4.54 -8.56
N GLY A 65 -16.02 -4.14 -7.63
CA GLY A 65 -14.62 -3.92 -7.90
C GLY A 65 -13.76 -5.16 -7.66
N PHE A 66 -12.62 -5.18 -8.33
CA PHE A 66 -11.53 -6.11 -8.09
C PHE A 66 -10.19 -5.42 -8.37
N GLY A 67 -9.19 -5.73 -7.58
CA GLY A 67 -7.84 -5.26 -7.80
C GLY A 67 -6.80 -6.36 -7.57
N ALA A 68 -5.65 -6.22 -8.19
CA ALA A 68 -4.46 -6.97 -7.81
C ALA A 68 -3.25 -6.05 -7.84
N ILE A 69 -2.44 -6.14 -6.82
CA ILE A 69 -1.17 -5.42 -6.72
C ILE A 69 -0.01 -6.40 -6.69
N MET A 70 1.13 -5.94 -7.17
CA MET A 70 2.38 -6.66 -7.10
C MET A 70 3.43 -5.77 -6.43
N TYR A 71 4.02 -6.26 -5.35
CA TYR A 71 5.15 -5.62 -4.70
C TYR A 71 6.39 -5.66 -5.59
N LEU A 72 7.19 -4.59 -5.58
CA LEU A 72 8.29 -4.44 -6.53
C LEU A 72 9.53 -5.25 -6.15
N ASP A 73 9.75 -5.44 -4.86
CA ASP A 73 10.93 -6.12 -4.32
C ASP A 73 10.86 -7.65 -4.48
N ASP A 74 9.83 -8.29 -3.92
CA ASP A 74 9.71 -9.74 -3.84
C ASP A 74 8.65 -10.36 -4.77
N LYS A 75 7.98 -9.52 -5.60
CA LYS A 75 6.90 -9.93 -6.52
C LYS A 75 5.70 -10.60 -5.85
N THR A 76 5.54 -10.41 -4.55
CA THR A 76 4.33 -10.83 -3.83
C THR A 76 3.09 -10.21 -4.47
N ILE A 77 2.07 -11.03 -4.72
CA ILE A 77 0.80 -10.60 -5.30
C ILE A 77 -0.29 -10.60 -4.24
N LEU A 78 -0.97 -9.47 -4.11
CA LEU A 78 -2.12 -9.29 -3.25
C LEU A 78 -3.36 -9.05 -4.12
N LYS A 79 -4.30 -9.98 -4.12
CA LYS A 79 -5.59 -9.85 -4.80
C LYS A 79 -6.62 -9.29 -3.82
N ILE A 80 -7.37 -8.31 -4.29
CA ILE A 80 -8.30 -7.52 -3.49
C ILE A 80 -9.70 -7.77 -4.01
N ARG A 81 -10.55 -8.32 -3.17
CA ARG A 81 -11.96 -8.58 -3.53
C ARG A 81 -12.80 -7.33 -3.35
N GLU A 82 -14.05 -7.43 -3.78
CA GLU A 82 -15.08 -6.42 -3.59
C GLU A 82 -15.25 -6.04 -2.10
N ASN A 83 -15.74 -4.85 -1.85
CA ASN A 83 -16.01 -4.30 -0.51
C ASN A 83 -14.80 -4.37 0.45
N THR A 84 -13.61 -4.14 -0.09
CA THR A 84 -12.35 -4.22 0.67
C THR A 84 -11.72 -2.83 0.83
N LYS A 85 -11.25 -2.54 2.05
CA LYS A 85 -10.52 -1.33 2.38
C LYS A 85 -9.30 -1.68 3.22
N PHE A 86 -8.14 -1.22 2.78
CA PHE A 86 -6.87 -1.44 3.49
C PHE A 86 -5.84 -0.37 3.17
N GLY A 87 -4.84 -0.26 4.04
CA GLY A 87 -3.70 0.64 3.90
C GLY A 87 -2.38 -0.13 3.79
N PHE A 88 -1.34 0.59 3.34
CA PHE A 88 0.02 0.08 3.23
C PHE A 88 0.91 0.80 4.21
N MET A 89 1.69 0.03 4.98
CA MET A 89 2.73 0.56 5.83
C MET A 89 3.97 -0.32 5.71
N GLU A 90 5.05 0.26 5.26
CA GLU A 90 6.31 -0.44 5.06
C GLU A 90 7.45 0.24 5.81
N THR A 91 8.24 -0.56 6.51
CA THR A 91 9.50 -0.18 7.12
C THR A 91 10.65 -0.93 6.47
N GLN A 92 11.88 -0.76 6.94
CA GLN A 92 13.03 -1.52 6.43
C GLN A 92 12.85 -3.04 6.57
N ASN A 93 12.22 -3.50 7.66
CA ASN A 93 12.14 -4.92 8.02
C ASN A 93 10.73 -5.51 7.96
N THR A 94 9.71 -4.69 7.83
CA THR A 94 8.32 -5.13 7.97
C THR A 94 7.44 -4.47 6.91
N ARG A 95 6.61 -5.28 6.29
CA ARG A 95 5.50 -4.87 5.44
C ARG A 95 4.21 -5.17 6.17
N THR A 96 3.40 -4.16 6.41
CA THR A 96 2.10 -4.28 7.06
C THR A 96 1.01 -3.88 6.09
N VAL A 97 0.00 -4.73 5.95
CA VAL A 97 -1.26 -4.41 5.31
C VAL A 97 -2.29 -4.22 6.42
N ASP A 98 -2.80 -3.00 6.54
CA ASP A 98 -3.81 -2.63 7.53
C ASP A 98 -5.20 -2.83 6.92
N LEU A 99 -5.77 -4.02 7.12
CA LEU A 99 -7.06 -4.42 6.56
C LEU A 99 -8.20 -3.97 7.47
N THR A 100 -8.87 -2.88 7.07
CA THR A 100 -10.02 -2.36 7.83
C THR A 100 -11.24 -3.26 7.71
N HIS A 101 -11.57 -3.71 6.50
CA HIS A 101 -12.62 -4.69 6.19
C HIS A 101 -12.43 -5.26 4.78
N GLY A 102 -13.06 -6.40 4.52
CA GLY A 102 -13.07 -7.05 3.22
C GLY A 102 -12.20 -8.29 3.13
N THR A 103 -11.80 -8.66 1.92
CA THR A 103 -11.08 -9.91 1.66
C THR A 103 -9.84 -9.66 0.82
N LEU A 104 -8.71 -10.11 1.35
CA LEU A 104 -7.42 -10.14 0.68
C LEU A 104 -6.97 -11.58 0.47
N LEU A 105 -6.56 -11.90 -0.74
CA LEU A 105 -5.93 -13.18 -1.09
C LEU A 105 -4.48 -12.90 -1.44
N ASN A 106 -3.58 -13.48 -0.69
CA ASN A 106 -2.16 -13.22 -0.79
C ASN A 106 -1.42 -14.44 -1.34
N THR A 107 -0.55 -14.21 -2.31
CA THR A 107 0.43 -15.19 -2.76
C THR A 107 1.81 -14.60 -2.49
N VAL A 108 2.37 -14.97 -1.37
CA VAL A 108 3.70 -14.50 -0.94
C VAL A 108 4.77 -15.29 -1.66
N ASN A 109 5.66 -14.59 -2.33
CA ASN A 109 6.89 -15.21 -2.81
C ASN A 109 7.88 -15.29 -1.63
N SER A 110 8.19 -16.51 -1.19
CA SER A 110 9.16 -16.75 -0.11
C SER A 110 10.60 -16.60 -0.56
N GLU A 111 10.86 -16.75 -1.86
CA GLU A 111 12.19 -16.56 -2.47
C GLU A 111 12.47 -15.06 -2.63
N GLY A 112 13.54 -14.59 -2.01
CA GLY A 112 13.95 -13.18 -2.09
C GLY A 112 13.21 -12.22 -1.16
N ARG A 113 12.34 -12.73 -0.28
CA ARG A 113 11.67 -11.88 0.71
C ARG A 113 12.63 -11.41 1.80
N THR A 114 12.84 -10.11 1.86
CA THR A 114 13.72 -9.46 2.85
C THR A 114 12.95 -8.92 4.05
N LYS A 115 11.62 -8.76 3.93
CA LYS A 115 10.75 -8.16 4.96
C LYS A 115 9.76 -9.17 5.52
N SER A 116 9.48 -9.08 6.81
CA SER A 116 8.35 -9.81 7.39
C SER A 116 7.03 -9.25 6.88
N PHE A 117 6.08 -10.12 6.53
CA PHE A 117 4.75 -9.71 6.06
C PHE A 117 3.72 -9.88 7.18
N ARG A 118 2.96 -8.82 7.45
CA ARG A 118 1.91 -8.80 8.46
C ARG A 118 0.61 -8.30 7.87
N ILE A 119 -0.50 -8.87 8.33
CA ILE A 119 -1.81 -8.29 8.15
C ILE A 119 -2.31 -7.88 9.52
N GLN A 120 -2.63 -6.62 9.65
CA GLN A 120 -3.24 -6.03 10.82
C GLN A 120 -4.69 -5.76 10.52
N THR A 121 -5.56 -6.08 11.47
CA THR A 121 -7.00 -5.78 11.43
C THR A 121 -7.36 -4.96 12.66
N PRO A 122 -8.59 -4.45 12.80
CA PRO A 122 -9.00 -3.74 14.01
C PRO A 122 -8.86 -4.53 15.31
N VAL A 123 -8.88 -5.87 15.24
CA VAL A 123 -8.91 -6.74 16.43
C VAL A 123 -7.77 -7.75 16.49
N SER A 124 -6.96 -7.89 15.43
CA SER A 124 -5.90 -8.92 15.39
C SER A 124 -4.72 -8.54 14.52
N VAL A 125 -3.60 -9.26 14.71
CA VAL A 125 -2.41 -9.16 13.85
C VAL A 125 -1.95 -10.57 13.50
N ALA A 126 -1.86 -10.86 12.20
CA ALA A 126 -1.33 -12.11 11.68
C ALA A 126 0.01 -11.89 10.98
N SER A 127 1.01 -12.70 11.32
CA SER A 127 2.28 -12.77 10.60
C SER A 127 2.22 -13.88 9.57
N VAL A 128 2.51 -13.55 8.31
CA VAL A 128 2.44 -14.50 7.19
C VAL A 128 3.81 -15.15 7.00
N LYS A 129 3.88 -16.46 7.19
CA LYS A 129 5.08 -17.26 6.93
C LYS A 129 4.95 -18.16 5.71
N GLY A 130 3.72 -18.47 5.28
CA GLY A 130 3.42 -19.37 4.17
C GLY A 130 3.39 -18.67 2.81
N THR A 131 3.17 -19.48 1.76
CA THR A 131 3.15 -19.01 0.37
C THR A 131 1.77 -18.53 -0.08
N GLN A 132 0.68 -19.03 0.49
CA GLN A 132 -0.68 -18.61 0.17
C GLN A 132 -1.48 -18.35 1.44
N PHE A 133 -2.29 -17.31 1.40
CA PHE A 133 -2.98 -16.85 2.57
C PHE A 133 -4.21 -16.02 2.19
N ALA A 134 -5.32 -16.23 2.87
CA ALA A 134 -6.50 -15.40 2.78
C ALA A 134 -6.77 -14.72 4.11
N ALA A 135 -7.02 -13.41 4.07
CA ALA A 135 -7.50 -12.64 5.21
C ALA A 135 -8.89 -12.10 4.89
N ILE A 136 -9.84 -12.37 5.77
CA ILE A 136 -11.23 -11.93 5.65
C ILE A 136 -11.59 -11.20 6.93
N VAL A 137 -11.98 -9.94 6.81
CA VAL A 137 -12.49 -9.12 7.89
C VAL A 137 -13.92 -8.74 7.57
N SER A 138 -14.86 -9.27 8.33
CA SER A 138 -16.27 -8.92 8.17
C SER A 138 -16.58 -7.57 8.80
N GLN A 139 -17.63 -6.90 8.32
CA GLN A 139 -18.12 -5.67 8.94
C GLN A 139 -18.63 -5.87 10.37
N THR A 140 -18.86 -7.12 10.76
CA THR A 140 -19.30 -7.53 12.12
C THR A 140 -18.14 -7.86 13.06
N GLY A 141 -16.89 -7.66 12.63
CA GLY A 141 -15.69 -7.82 13.46
C GLY A 141 -15.21 -9.27 13.62
N VAL A 142 -15.62 -10.18 12.74
CA VAL A 142 -15.09 -11.54 12.70
C VAL A 142 -13.95 -11.61 11.70
N ASP A 143 -12.75 -11.88 12.19
CA ASP A 143 -11.55 -12.06 11.37
C ASP A 143 -11.33 -13.55 11.10
N GLN A 144 -11.05 -13.87 9.85
CA GLN A 144 -10.67 -15.22 9.45
C GLN A 144 -9.32 -15.15 8.70
N PHE A 145 -8.40 -16.00 9.10
CA PHE A 145 -7.12 -16.19 8.43
C PHE A 145 -7.01 -17.64 7.98
N ILE A 146 -6.88 -17.83 6.68
CA ILE A 146 -6.84 -19.16 6.07
C ILE A 146 -5.49 -19.28 5.34
N GLY A 147 -4.60 -20.10 5.88
CA GLY A 147 -3.33 -20.45 5.25
C GLY A 147 -3.49 -21.70 4.39
N LYS A 148 -2.73 -21.78 3.30
CA LYS A 148 -2.52 -23.01 2.52
C LYS A 148 -1.02 -23.30 2.56
N GLU A 149 -0.70 -24.49 3.03
CA GLU A 149 0.65 -25.07 2.99
C GLU A 149 1.08 -25.40 1.56
#